data_fc63d7e6acf2806810b55b118fd0022b
#
_entry.id   fc63d7e6acf2806810b55b118fd0022b
#
_cell.length_a   1.000
_cell.length_b   1.000
_cell.length_c   1.000
_cell.angle_alpha   90.00
_cell.angle_beta   90.00
_cell.angle_gamma   90.00
#
_symmetry.space_group_name_H-M   'P 1'
#
loop_
_entity.id
_entity.type
_entity.pdbx_description
1 polymer ?
#
loop_
_entity_poly.entity_id
_entity_poly.type
_entity_poly.pdbx_seq_one_letter_code
_entity_poly.pdbx_strand_id
1 'polypeptide(L)'
;MSAVIAPRPTSRFSLRNELAAAGAIAARDVTKLLRDPIRLVGGLVFPALFIGVLGGAFASNFESPGIDLLPFIFAGQLAQGVWQSAALGLISILEDRENDFSQEIFVAPIGRRTILAGKILGESLVAFPQAFTVMLFGIVLGIPLTAAQVVALIPALVLIAIFGASFGALVVSLLPNQRSANLLFPFIFLPQFFLAGAFNPIRDLPWYLDIVSHIAPLRYAVDLIRGAYYGVPNVAVLSDPIWNVSLISILTVVMLSIGTLLFVRSERNR
;
A
#
# COMPACT_ATOMS: atom_id res chain seq x y z
N MET A 1 -0.70 -56.34 18.21
CA MET A 1 0.08 -55.76 17.08
C MET A 1 0.22 -54.28 17.36
N SER A 2 1.37 -53.85 17.93
CA SER A 2 1.66 -52.43 18.23
C SER A 2 2.11 -51.77 16.95
N ALA A 3 1.31 -50.81 16.46
CA ALA A 3 1.70 -49.99 15.32
C ALA A 3 2.87 -49.09 15.73
N VAL A 4 4.04 -49.35 15.17
CA VAL A 4 5.22 -48.50 15.26
C VAL A 4 4.89 -47.20 14.52
N ILE A 5 4.58 -46.14 15.29
CA ILE A 5 4.43 -44.78 14.74
C ILE A 5 5.85 -44.35 14.30
N ALA A 6 6.07 -44.38 12.98
CA ALA A 6 7.30 -43.85 12.40
C ALA A 6 7.48 -42.35 12.84
N PRO A 7 8.70 -41.95 13.24
CA PRO A 7 8.95 -40.58 13.62
C PRO A 7 8.65 -39.67 12.42
N ARG A 8 7.78 -38.68 12.62
CA ARG A 8 7.50 -37.64 11.61
C ARG A 8 8.85 -37.01 11.20
N PRO A 9 9.15 -36.93 9.91
CA PRO A 9 10.35 -36.24 9.48
C PRO A 9 10.31 -34.81 10.01
N THR A 10 11.27 -34.46 10.84
CA THR A 10 11.52 -33.09 11.23
C THR A 10 11.96 -32.35 9.96
N SER A 11 10.99 -31.77 9.24
CA SER A 11 11.28 -30.95 8.09
C SER A 11 12.14 -29.78 8.57
N ARG A 12 13.46 -29.87 8.29
CA ARG A 12 14.37 -28.76 8.52
C ARG A 12 13.80 -27.55 7.80
N PHE A 13 13.51 -26.48 8.51
CA PHE A 13 13.16 -25.18 7.97
C PHE A 13 14.31 -24.76 7.04
N SER A 14 14.21 -25.06 5.76
CA SER A 14 15.18 -24.63 4.77
C SER A 14 14.79 -23.23 4.31
N LEU A 15 15.70 -22.28 4.36
CA LEU A 15 15.52 -20.93 3.81
C LEU A 15 14.94 -20.97 2.39
N ARG A 16 15.36 -21.93 1.58
CA ARG A 16 14.84 -22.14 0.23
C ARG A 16 13.33 -22.46 0.22
N ASN A 17 12.88 -23.29 1.15
CA ASN A 17 11.45 -23.66 1.25
C ASN A 17 10.61 -22.48 1.74
N GLU A 18 11.12 -21.68 2.68
CA GLU A 18 10.46 -20.47 3.16
C GLU A 18 10.33 -19.42 2.05
N LEU A 19 11.41 -19.17 1.29
CA LEU A 19 11.37 -18.26 0.15
C LEU A 19 10.43 -18.74 -0.96
N ALA A 20 10.45 -20.04 -1.27
CA ALA A 20 9.54 -20.63 -2.24
C ALA A 20 8.07 -20.51 -1.80
N ALA A 21 7.79 -20.73 -0.50
CA ALA A 21 6.45 -20.56 0.07
C ALA A 21 5.98 -19.10 0.01
N ALA A 22 6.83 -18.15 0.40
CA ALA A 22 6.50 -16.72 0.28
C ALA A 22 6.23 -16.31 -1.17
N GLY A 23 7.05 -16.79 -2.12
CA GLY A 23 6.86 -16.55 -3.54
C GLY A 23 5.57 -17.17 -4.08
N ALA A 24 5.21 -18.39 -3.64
CA ALA A 24 3.96 -19.03 -4.03
C ALA A 24 2.72 -18.27 -3.53
N ILE A 25 2.75 -17.76 -2.29
CA ILE A 25 1.70 -16.91 -1.72
C ILE A 25 1.57 -15.63 -2.55
N ALA A 26 2.68 -14.95 -2.82
CA ALA A 26 2.68 -13.73 -3.61
C ALA A 26 2.15 -13.96 -5.04
N ALA A 27 2.58 -15.03 -5.70
CA ALA A 27 2.10 -15.40 -7.04
C ALA A 27 0.59 -15.72 -7.05
N ARG A 28 0.06 -16.35 -5.99
CA ARG A 28 -1.38 -16.59 -5.82
C ARG A 28 -2.16 -15.29 -5.78
N ASP A 29 -1.72 -14.32 -4.97
CA ASP A 29 -2.43 -13.05 -4.78
C ASP A 29 -2.41 -12.22 -6.08
N VAL A 30 -1.30 -12.18 -6.80
CA VAL A 30 -1.22 -11.57 -8.14
C VAL A 30 -2.14 -12.28 -9.13
N THR A 31 -2.17 -13.62 -9.14
CA THR A 31 -3.05 -14.38 -10.03
C THR A 31 -4.53 -14.14 -9.71
N LYS A 32 -4.90 -14.04 -8.42
CA LYS A 32 -6.25 -13.70 -7.95
C LYS A 32 -6.68 -12.34 -8.51
N LEU A 33 -5.80 -11.33 -8.44
CA LEU A 33 -6.06 -9.99 -8.99
C LEU A 33 -6.29 -10.03 -10.51
N LEU A 34 -5.40 -10.68 -11.26
CA LEU A 34 -5.49 -10.75 -12.72
C LEU A 34 -6.76 -11.45 -13.22
N ARG A 35 -7.35 -12.31 -12.38
CA ARG A 35 -8.63 -12.99 -12.65
C ARG A 35 -9.86 -12.23 -12.16
N ASP A 36 -9.68 -11.09 -11.49
CA ASP A 36 -10.75 -10.24 -10.98
C ASP A 36 -10.72 -8.86 -11.66
N PRO A 37 -11.27 -8.75 -12.89
CA PRO A 37 -11.32 -7.48 -13.61
C PRO A 37 -12.17 -6.42 -12.89
N ILE A 38 -13.15 -6.83 -12.09
CA ILE A 38 -14.01 -5.90 -11.33
C ILE A 38 -13.18 -5.19 -10.27
N ARG A 39 -12.28 -5.88 -9.59
CA ARG A 39 -11.37 -5.28 -8.62
C ARG A 39 -10.41 -4.28 -9.29
N LEU A 40 -9.89 -4.60 -10.47
CA LEU A 40 -9.01 -3.70 -11.23
C LEU A 40 -9.74 -2.42 -11.67
N VAL A 41 -10.93 -2.56 -12.27
CA VAL A 41 -11.74 -1.41 -12.72
C VAL A 41 -12.27 -0.63 -11.51
N GLY A 42 -12.74 -1.31 -10.46
CA GLY A 42 -13.20 -0.68 -9.23
C GLY A 42 -12.13 0.17 -8.55
N GLY A 43 -10.88 -0.27 -8.60
CA GLY A 43 -9.74 0.50 -8.09
C GLY A 43 -9.49 1.82 -8.84
N LEU A 44 -9.95 1.95 -10.10
CA LEU A 44 -9.83 3.18 -10.88
C LEU A 44 -10.93 4.19 -10.57
N VAL A 45 -12.09 3.77 -10.07
CA VAL A 45 -13.25 4.66 -9.86
C VAL A 45 -12.89 5.85 -8.98
N PHE A 46 -12.21 5.61 -7.87
CA PHE A 46 -11.82 6.66 -6.95
C PHE A 46 -10.80 7.63 -7.55
N PRO A 47 -9.64 7.19 -8.09
CA PRO A 47 -8.72 8.08 -8.82
C PRO A 47 -9.39 8.83 -9.98
N ALA A 48 -10.27 8.18 -10.75
CA ALA A 48 -10.95 8.80 -11.87
C ALA A 48 -11.86 9.95 -11.43
N LEU A 49 -12.62 9.78 -10.33
CA LEU A 49 -13.42 10.84 -9.75
C LEU A 49 -12.56 12.00 -9.24
N PHE A 50 -11.47 11.70 -8.53
CA PHE A 50 -10.64 12.76 -7.94
C PHE A 50 -9.77 13.47 -8.96
N ILE A 51 -9.17 12.78 -9.92
CA ILE A 51 -8.36 13.41 -10.96
C ILE A 51 -9.27 14.04 -12.02
N GLY A 52 -10.25 13.27 -12.54
CA GLY A 52 -11.08 13.71 -13.66
C GLY A 52 -12.10 14.77 -13.26
N VAL A 53 -12.90 14.51 -12.23
CA VAL A 53 -13.99 15.42 -11.85
C VAL A 53 -13.48 16.56 -10.97
N LEU A 54 -12.84 16.25 -9.84
CA LEU A 54 -12.39 17.30 -8.92
C LEU A 54 -11.18 18.05 -9.48
N GLY A 55 -10.20 17.34 -10.07
CA GLY A 55 -9.04 17.96 -10.70
C GLY A 55 -9.44 18.88 -11.83
N GLY A 56 -10.35 18.44 -12.70
CA GLY A 56 -10.89 19.26 -13.77
C GLY A 56 -11.70 20.46 -13.26
N ALA A 57 -12.57 20.27 -12.26
CA ALA A 57 -13.34 21.34 -11.65
C ALA A 57 -12.47 22.38 -10.94
N PHE A 58 -11.44 21.94 -10.23
CA PHE A 58 -10.52 22.87 -9.55
C PHE A 58 -9.61 23.58 -10.53
N ALA A 59 -9.10 22.90 -11.56
CA ALA A 59 -8.28 23.53 -12.60
C ALA A 59 -9.02 24.66 -13.33
N SER A 60 -10.36 24.58 -13.44
CA SER A 60 -11.19 25.58 -14.10
C SER A 60 -11.60 26.76 -13.18
N ASN A 61 -11.58 26.58 -11.85
CA ASN A 61 -12.15 27.56 -10.90
C ASN A 61 -11.14 28.13 -9.88
N PHE A 62 -9.99 27.48 -9.71
CA PHE A 62 -8.99 27.90 -8.72
C PHE A 62 -7.61 28.02 -9.38
N GLU A 63 -7.11 29.25 -9.48
CA GLU A 63 -5.72 29.51 -9.84
C GLU A 63 -4.85 29.38 -8.59
N SER A 64 -4.04 28.33 -8.51
CA SER A 64 -2.97 28.25 -7.52
C SER A 64 -1.68 28.75 -8.14
N PRO A 65 -1.12 29.89 -7.71
CA PRO A 65 0.09 30.45 -8.32
C PRO A 65 1.23 29.43 -8.34
N GLY A 66 1.71 29.08 -9.54
CA GLY A 66 2.86 28.18 -9.73
C GLY A 66 2.59 26.70 -9.60
N ILE A 67 1.34 26.26 -9.38
CA ILE A 67 0.97 24.82 -9.31
C ILE A 67 -0.13 24.53 -10.32
N ASP A 68 0.18 23.64 -11.27
CA ASP A 68 -0.84 23.02 -12.10
C ASP A 68 -1.56 21.96 -11.28
N LEU A 69 -2.85 22.21 -10.98
CA LEU A 69 -3.63 21.37 -10.06
C LEU A 69 -3.90 19.97 -10.59
N LEU A 70 -4.03 19.81 -11.91
CA LEU A 70 -4.37 18.49 -12.48
C LEU A 70 -3.21 17.49 -12.31
N PRO A 71 -1.95 17.79 -12.71
CA PRO A 71 -0.80 16.93 -12.39
C PRO A 71 -0.54 16.82 -10.89
N PHE A 72 -0.83 17.86 -10.10
CA PHE A 72 -0.66 17.85 -8.64
C PHE A 72 -1.57 16.80 -7.98
N ILE A 73 -2.86 16.79 -8.34
CA ILE A 73 -3.83 15.80 -7.85
C ILE A 73 -3.48 14.41 -8.39
N PHE A 74 -3.09 14.30 -9.65
CA PHE A 74 -2.64 13.04 -10.23
C PHE A 74 -1.51 12.39 -9.43
N ALA A 75 -0.44 13.15 -9.13
CA ALA A 75 0.68 12.63 -8.34
C ALA A 75 0.24 12.19 -6.93
N GLY A 76 -0.65 12.96 -6.30
CA GLY A 76 -1.25 12.62 -5.01
C GLY A 76 -2.09 11.34 -5.06
N GLN A 77 -2.94 11.20 -6.09
CA GLN A 77 -3.78 10.02 -6.29
C GLN A 77 -2.97 8.76 -6.64
N LEU A 78 -1.87 8.92 -7.38
CA LEU A 78 -0.95 7.82 -7.69
C LEU A 78 -0.32 7.25 -6.41
N ALA A 79 0.22 8.13 -5.54
CA ALA A 79 0.78 7.72 -4.26
C ALA A 79 -0.25 7.04 -3.36
N GLN A 80 -1.42 7.68 -3.20
CA GLN A 80 -2.50 7.17 -2.37
C GLN A 80 -3.04 5.84 -2.89
N GLY A 81 -3.30 5.72 -4.18
CA GLY A 81 -3.86 4.51 -4.79
C GLY A 81 -2.96 3.29 -4.55
N VAL A 82 -1.65 3.44 -4.74
CA VAL A 82 -0.67 2.37 -4.50
C VAL A 82 -0.60 2.01 -3.02
N TRP A 83 -0.47 3.01 -2.15
CA TRP A 83 -0.39 2.81 -0.70
C TRP A 83 -1.64 2.14 -0.15
N GLN A 84 -2.82 2.63 -0.54
CA GLN A 84 -4.11 2.12 -0.13
C GLN A 84 -4.38 0.71 -0.67
N SER A 85 -4.08 0.45 -1.96
CA SER A 85 -4.25 -0.87 -2.58
C SER A 85 -3.44 -1.94 -1.84
N ALA A 86 -2.15 -1.65 -1.58
CA ALA A 86 -1.29 -2.55 -0.83
C ALA A 86 -1.77 -2.76 0.62
N ALA A 87 -2.24 -1.70 1.30
CA ALA A 87 -2.71 -1.81 2.67
C ALA A 87 -4.03 -2.60 2.79
N LEU A 88 -5.01 -2.32 1.91
CA LEU A 88 -6.30 -3.02 1.90
C LEU A 88 -6.17 -4.49 1.51
N GLY A 89 -5.21 -4.83 0.64
CA GLY A 89 -4.95 -6.20 0.25
C GLY A 89 -4.65 -7.12 1.43
N LEU A 90 -4.06 -6.60 2.50
CA LEU A 90 -3.76 -7.36 3.72
C LEU A 90 -5.01 -7.82 4.49
N ILE A 91 -6.19 -7.24 4.20
CA ILE A 91 -7.48 -7.73 4.75
C ILE A 91 -7.72 -9.19 4.33
N SER A 92 -7.18 -9.61 3.18
CA SER A 92 -7.24 -11.00 2.72
C SER A 92 -6.66 -12.02 3.69
N ILE A 93 -5.80 -11.60 4.64
CA ILE A 93 -5.34 -12.46 5.73
C ILE A 93 -6.50 -12.83 6.68
N LEU A 94 -7.37 -11.87 6.97
CA LEU A 94 -8.54 -12.11 7.82
C LEU A 94 -9.59 -12.95 7.09
N GLU A 95 -9.78 -12.70 5.79
CA GLU A 95 -10.63 -13.50 4.92
C GLU A 95 -10.15 -14.96 4.85
N ASP A 96 -8.85 -15.18 4.60
CA ASP A 96 -8.25 -16.51 4.59
C ASP A 96 -8.43 -17.25 5.93
N ARG A 97 -8.48 -16.50 7.06
CA ARG A 97 -8.75 -17.05 8.39
C ARG A 97 -10.21 -17.48 8.61
N GLU A 98 -11.17 -16.69 8.08
CA GLU A 98 -12.60 -16.94 8.25
C GLU A 98 -13.09 -18.09 7.36
N ASN A 99 -12.46 -18.32 6.21
CA ASN A 99 -12.86 -19.33 5.21
C ASN A 99 -12.22 -20.71 5.39
N ASP A 100 -11.76 -21.07 6.59
CA ASP A 100 -11.08 -22.35 6.90
C ASP A 100 -9.87 -22.69 6.01
N PHE A 101 -9.57 -21.87 5.00
CA PHE A 101 -8.41 -22.02 4.14
C PHE A 101 -7.10 -21.87 4.92
N SER A 102 -7.16 -21.19 6.06
CA SER A 102 -6.07 -21.15 7.02
C SER A 102 -5.66 -22.53 7.53
N GLN A 103 -6.58 -23.48 7.66
CA GLN A 103 -6.27 -24.83 8.12
C GLN A 103 -5.31 -25.54 7.15
N GLU A 104 -5.49 -25.38 5.83
CA GLU A 104 -4.57 -25.95 4.84
C GLU A 104 -3.19 -25.30 4.87
N ILE A 105 -3.11 -23.97 5.04
CA ILE A 105 -1.84 -23.24 5.15
C ILE A 105 -1.13 -23.57 6.47
N PHE A 106 -1.88 -23.76 7.58
CA PHE A 106 -1.29 -24.05 8.89
C PHE A 106 -0.84 -25.51 9.04
N VAL A 107 -1.36 -26.42 8.23
CA VAL A 107 -0.85 -27.81 8.15
C VAL A 107 0.47 -27.88 7.38
N ALA A 108 0.74 -26.89 6.50
CA ALA A 108 2.02 -26.82 5.81
C ALA A 108 3.16 -26.46 6.80
N PRO A 109 4.34 -27.09 6.66
CA PRO A 109 5.48 -26.83 7.55
C PRO A 109 6.19 -25.50 7.19
N ILE A 110 5.45 -24.39 7.20
CA ILE A 110 5.95 -23.04 6.90
C ILE A 110 5.79 -22.12 8.10
N GLY A 111 6.75 -21.19 8.27
CA GLY A 111 6.72 -20.23 9.36
C GLY A 111 5.60 -19.20 9.22
N ARG A 112 4.96 -18.81 10.32
CA ARG A 112 3.94 -17.73 10.32
C ARG A 112 4.48 -16.40 9.80
N ARG A 113 5.78 -16.14 10.04
CA ARG A 113 6.48 -14.97 9.50
C ARG A 113 6.57 -15.01 7.98
N THR A 114 6.78 -16.20 7.42
CA THR A 114 6.85 -16.43 5.98
C THR A 114 5.50 -16.20 5.31
N ILE A 115 4.42 -16.62 5.94
CA ILE A 115 3.06 -16.36 5.45
C ILE A 115 2.82 -14.84 5.36
N LEU A 116 3.14 -14.11 6.43
CA LEU A 116 2.98 -12.65 6.45
C LEU A 116 3.88 -11.97 5.41
N ALA A 117 5.15 -12.39 5.31
CA ALA A 117 6.09 -11.85 4.32
C ALA A 117 5.60 -12.12 2.88
N GLY A 118 5.10 -13.32 2.59
CA GLY A 118 4.51 -13.67 1.30
C GLY A 118 3.29 -12.80 0.94
N LYS A 119 2.43 -12.53 1.92
CA LYS A 119 1.28 -11.64 1.77
C LYS A 119 1.72 -10.19 1.52
N ILE A 120 2.68 -9.67 2.27
CA ILE A 120 3.20 -8.32 2.08
C ILE A 120 3.82 -8.17 0.68
N LEU A 121 4.61 -9.14 0.24
CA LEU A 121 5.18 -9.15 -1.11
C LEU A 121 4.08 -9.23 -2.18
N GLY A 122 3.10 -10.12 -1.99
CA GLY A 122 1.98 -10.30 -2.92
C GLY A 122 1.17 -9.03 -3.09
N GLU A 123 0.72 -8.43 -1.99
CA GLU A 123 -0.10 -7.21 -2.04
C GLU A 123 0.70 -5.97 -2.48
N SER A 124 2.01 -5.93 -2.21
CA SER A 124 2.88 -4.92 -2.80
C SER A 124 2.95 -5.04 -4.33
N LEU A 125 3.03 -6.27 -4.86
CA LEU A 125 3.00 -6.51 -6.31
C LEU A 125 1.62 -6.21 -6.92
N VAL A 126 0.54 -6.53 -6.21
CA VAL A 126 -0.85 -6.22 -6.59
C VAL A 126 -1.11 -4.72 -6.73
N ALA A 127 -0.36 -3.88 -6.02
CA ALA A 127 -0.48 -2.42 -6.12
C ALA A 127 0.06 -1.83 -7.44
N PHE A 128 0.93 -2.54 -8.19
CA PHE A 128 1.48 -2.04 -9.46
C PHE A 128 0.46 -1.95 -10.60
N PRO A 129 -0.41 -2.94 -10.85
CA PRO A 129 -1.52 -2.78 -11.77
C PRO A 129 -2.39 -1.56 -11.47
N GLN A 130 -2.63 -1.25 -10.19
CA GLN A 130 -3.31 -0.04 -9.78
C GLN A 130 -2.55 1.23 -10.20
N ALA A 131 -1.24 1.29 -9.94
CA ALA A 131 -0.40 2.40 -10.37
C ALA A 131 -0.44 2.59 -11.89
N PHE A 132 -0.31 1.48 -12.64
CA PHE A 132 -0.36 1.49 -14.10
C PHE A 132 -1.69 2.04 -14.62
N THR A 133 -2.81 1.62 -14.03
CA THR A 133 -4.15 2.07 -14.42
C THR A 133 -4.32 3.57 -14.15
N VAL A 134 -3.84 4.08 -13.01
CA VAL A 134 -3.87 5.53 -12.70
C VAL A 134 -2.98 6.31 -13.65
N MET A 135 -1.78 5.82 -13.98
CA MET A 135 -0.88 6.48 -14.94
C MET A 135 -1.50 6.52 -16.34
N LEU A 136 -2.09 5.41 -16.80
CA LEU A 136 -2.79 5.36 -18.08
C LEU A 136 -3.95 6.36 -18.13
N PHE A 137 -4.73 6.46 -17.06
CA PHE A 137 -5.81 7.43 -16.95
C PHE A 137 -5.28 8.88 -16.97
N GLY A 138 -4.15 9.15 -16.31
CA GLY A 138 -3.48 10.45 -16.37
C GLY A 138 -3.07 10.83 -17.81
N ILE A 139 -2.52 9.88 -18.57
CA ILE A 139 -2.18 10.10 -20.00
C ILE A 139 -3.43 10.42 -20.82
N VAL A 140 -4.54 9.71 -20.59
CA VAL A 140 -5.82 9.98 -21.29
C VAL A 140 -6.34 11.38 -21.01
N LEU A 141 -6.12 11.91 -19.81
CA LEU A 141 -6.48 13.28 -19.42
C LEU A 141 -5.47 14.33 -19.92
N GLY A 142 -4.43 13.94 -20.66
CA GLY A 142 -3.42 14.86 -21.19
C GLY A 142 -2.35 15.29 -20.19
N ILE A 143 -2.23 14.61 -19.04
CA ILE A 143 -1.17 14.89 -18.07
C ILE A 143 0.17 14.46 -18.66
N PRO A 144 1.17 15.35 -18.71
CA PRO A 144 2.46 15.03 -19.32
C PRO A 144 3.20 13.97 -18.47
N LEU A 145 3.50 12.82 -19.08
CA LEU A 145 4.25 11.72 -18.50
C LEU A 145 5.37 11.34 -19.47
N THR A 146 6.57 11.80 -19.19
CA THR A 146 7.76 11.43 -19.95
C THR A 146 8.31 10.07 -19.50
N ALA A 147 9.05 9.40 -20.39
CA ALA A 147 9.71 8.14 -20.01
C ALA A 147 10.66 8.30 -18.81
N ALA A 148 11.35 9.44 -18.70
CA ALA A 148 12.21 9.75 -17.56
C ALA A 148 11.42 9.83 -16.24
N GLN A 149 10.25 10.48 -16.25
CA GLN A 149 9.36 10.54 -15.07
C GLN A 149 8.84 9.16 -14.69
N VAL A 150 8.41 8.34 -15.66
CA VAL A 150 7.97 6.96 -15.38
C VAL A 150 9.09 6.16 -14.73
N VAL A 151 10.32 6.24 -15.22
CA VAL A 151 11.49 5.56 -14.62
C VAL A 151 11.77 6.07 -13.21
N ALA A 152 11.67 7.38 -12.97
CA ALA A 152 11.87 7.97 -11.64
C ALA A 152 10.76 7.58 -10.63
N LEU A 153 9.54 7.36 -11.10
CA LEU A 153 8.42 6.92 -10.27
C LEU A 153 8.56 5.46 -9.79
N ILE A 154 9.18 4.57 -10.56
CA ILE A 154 9.27 3.14 -10.23
C ILE A 154 9.82 2.88 -8.82
N PRO A 155 11.02 3.38 -8.43
CA PRO A 155 11.56 3.10 -7.09
C PRO A 155 10.69 3.69 -5.97
N ALA A 156 10.07 4.85 -6.19
CA ALA A 156 9.15 5.45 -5.24
C ALA A 156 7.89 4.59 -5.06
N LEU A 157 7.31 4.10 -6.17
CA LEU A 157 6.14 3.21 -6.14
C LEU A 157 6.44 1.88 -5.43
N VAL A 158 7.63 1.29 -5.66
CA VAL A 158 8.06 0.08 -4.94
C VAL A 158 8.09 0.31 -3.43
N LEU A 159 8.74 1.39 -3.01
CA LEU A 159 8.85 1.73 -1.59
C LEU A 159 7.47 1.99 -0.97
N ILE A 160 6.59 2.73 -1.66
CA ILE A 160 5.24 3.05 -1.18
C ILE A 160 4.35 1.81 -1.11
N ALA A 161 4.46 0.87 -2.06
CA ALA A 161 3.72 -0.37 -2.03
C ALA A 161 4.11 -1.23 -0.81
N ILE A 162 5.41 -1.38 -0.54
CA ILE A 162 5.91 -2.10 0.65
C ILE A 162 5.48 -1.38 1.93
N PHE A 163 5.54 -0.05 1.96
CA PHE A 163 5.09 0.77 3.08
C PHE A 163 3.60 0.60 3.36
N GLY A 164 2.75 0.65 2.31
CA GLY A 164 1.31 0.43 2.41
C GLY A 164 0.97 -0.97 2.93
N ALA A 165 1.62 -2.01 2.38
CA ALA A 165 1.45 -3.37 2.84
C ALA A 165 1.89 -3.54 4.32
N SER A 166 2.98 -2.88 4.73
CA SER A 166 3.47 -2.90 6.11
C SER A 166 2.50 -2.24 7.09
N PHE A 167 1.91 -1.12 6.67
CA PHE A 167 0.85 -0.45 7.41
C PHE A 167 -0.39 -1.34 7.52
N GLY A 168 -0.84 -1.94 6.41
CA GLY A 168 -1.95 -2.89 6.39
C GLY A 168 -1.72 -4.08 7.32
N ALA A 169 -0.51 -4.66 7.29
CA ALA A 169 -0.12 -5.77 8.16
C ALA A 169 -0.20 -5.39 9.65
N LEU A 170 0.27 -4.19 10.01
CA LEU A 170 0.16 -3.68 11.38
C LEU A 170 -1.31 -3.56 11.81
N VAL A 171 -2.14 -2.89 11.01
CA VAL A 171 -3.56 -2.67 11.33
C VAL A 171 -4.32 -4.00 11.42
N VAL A 172 -4.17 -4.89 10.43
CA VAL A 172 -4.83 -6.20 10.39
C VAL A 172 -4.42 -7.08 11.58
N SER A 173 -3.18 -6.96 12.06
CA SER A 173 -2.71 -7.71 13.23
C SER A 173 -3.42 -7.35 14.54
N LEU A 174 -4.05 -6.18 14.59
CA LEU A 174 -4.81 -5.70 15.74
C LEU A 174 -6.31 -6.07 15.67
N LEU A 175 -6.78 -6.56 14.51
CA LEU A 175 -8.20 -6.75 14.25
C LEU A 175 -8.62 -8.22 14.38
N PRO A 176 -9.81 -8.48 14.93
CA PRO A 176 -10.30 -9.84 15.15
C PRO A 176 -10.83 -10.50 13.87
N ASN A 177 -11.40 -9.74 12.93
CA ASN A 177 -12.12 -10.25 11.77
C ASN A 177 -12.15 -9.24 10.60
N GLN A 178 -12.53 -9.74 9.41
CA GLN A 178 -12.63 -8.96 8.18
C GLN A 178 -13.66 -7.82 8.28
N ARG A 179 -14.78 -8.05 8.96
CA ARG A 179 -15.82 -7.02 9.14
C ARG A 179 -15.28 -5.81 9.89
N SER A 180 -14.50 -6.03 10.94
CA SER A 180 -13.85 -4.93 11.69
C SER A 180 -12.85 -4.17 10.82
N ALA A 181 -12.10 -4.88 9.96
CA ALA A 181 -11.18 -4.25 9.04
C ALA A 181 -11.91 -3.36 8.03
N ASN A 182 -12.95 -3.88 7.38
CA ASN A 182 -13.74 -3.14 6.39
C ASN A 182 -14.42 -1.90 6.99
N LEU A 183 -14.73 -1.90 8.28
CA LEU A 183 -15.25 -0.71 8.97
C LEU A 183 -14.15 0.28 9.34
N LEU A 184 -13.00 -0.21 9.84
CA LEU A 184 -11.96 0.66 10.39
C LEU A 184 -11.13 1.35 9.31
N PHE A 185 -10.80 0.65 8.21
CA PHE A 185 -9.93 1.21 7.17
C PHE A 185 -10.43 2.52 6.55
N PRO A 186 -11.73 2.70 6.22
CA PRO A 186 -12.23 3.98 5.73
C PRO A 186 -12.04 5.12 6.74
N PHE A 187 -12.22 4.86 8.04
CA PHE A 187 -11.99 5.87 9.09
C PHE A 187 -10.52 6.26 9.24
N ILE A 188 -9.60 5.36 8.93
CA ILE A 188 -8.16 5.66 8.94
C ILE A 188 -7.76 6.40 7.66
N PHE A 189 -8.26 5.96 6.50
CA PHE A 189 -7.84 6.51 5.21
C PHE A 189 -8.43 7.88 4.93
N LEU A 190 -9.68 8.13 5.30
CA LEU A 190 -10.35 9.40 4.99
C LEU A 190 -9.61 10.61 5.61
N PRO A 191 -9.25 10.64 6.89
CA PRO A 191 -8.45 11.72 7.45
C PRO A 191 -7.07 11.84 6.79
N GLN A 192 -6.39 10.73 6.55
CA GLN A 192 -5.07 10.74 5.92
C GLN A 192 -5.09 11.31 4.51
N PHE A 193 -6.16 11.05 3.76
CA PHE A 193 -6.37 11.56 2.43
C PHE A 193 -6.32 13.10 2.37
N PHE A 194 -6.99 13.76 3.32
CA PHE A 194 -6.97 15.23 3.41
C PHE A 194 -5.66 15.76 3.98
N LEU A 195 -5.14 15.11 5.01
CA LEU A 195 -3.94 15.56 5.74
C LEU A 195 -2.63 15.29 4.98
N ALA A 196 -2.64 14.33 4.07
CA ALA A 196 -1.49 14.04 3.21
C ALA A 196 -1.32 15.04 2.06
N GLY A 197 -2.31 15.90 1.83
CA GLY A 197 -2.27 16.84 0.73
C GLY A 197 -2.44 16.19 -0.63
N ALA A 198 -3.19 15.08 -0.72
CA ALA A 198 -3.33 14.34 -1.98
C ALA A 198 -3.99 15.18 -3.08
N PHE A 199 -4.87 16.13 -2.75
CA PHE A 199 -5.49 17.02 -3.73
C PHE A 199 -5.38 18.51 -3.44
N ASN A 200 -4.97 18.92 -2.29
CA ASN A 200 -4.76 20.34 -1.96
C ASN A 200 -3.35 20.56 -1.44
N PRO A 201 -2.72 21.70 -1.77
CA PRO A 201 -1.47 22.07 -1.14
C PRO A 201 -1.65 22.21 0.37
N ILE A 202 -0.70 21.64 1.15
CA ILE A 202 -0.76 21.64 2.63
C ILE A 202 0.32 22.52 3.25
N ARG A 203 0.87 23.49 2.49
CA ARG A 203 1.94 24.39 3.00
C ARG A 203 1.47 25.34 4.07
N ASP A 204 0.25 25.86 3.92
CA ASP A 204 -0.32 26.91 4.78
C ASP A 204 -1.47 26.38 5.63
N LEU A 205 -1.27 25.21 6.22
CA LEU A 205 -2.26 24.64 7.13
C LEU A 205 -2.26 25.39 8.47
N PRO A 206 -3.43 25.56 9.13
CA PRO A 206 -3.48 25.95 10.53
C PRO A 206 -2.62 25.03 11.39
N TRP A 207 -1.97 25.58 12.42
CA TRP A 207 -0.99 24.85 13.23
C TRP A 207 -1.46 23.48 13.74
N TYR A 208 -2.75 23.35 14.10
CA TYR A 208 -3.31 22.08 14.60
C TYR A 208 -3.45 21.03 13.48
N LEU A 209 -3.79 21.43 12.26
CA LEU A 209 -3.82 20.52 11.10
C LEU A 209 -2.42 20.17 10.62
N ASP A 210 -1.48 21.11 10.72
CA ASP A 210 -0.08 20.87 10.34
C ASP A 210 0.55 19.79 11.23
N ILE A 211 0.35 19.86 12.56
CA ILE A 211 0.81 18.81 13.49
C ILE A 211 0.24 17.44 13.10
N VAL A 212 -1.08 17.36 12.89
CA VAL A 212 -1.74 16.08 12.54
C VAL A 212 -1.28 15.58 11.17
N SER A 213 -1.05 16.50 10.22
CA SER A 213 -0.52 16.18 8.90
C SER A 213 0.87 15.52 8.97
N HIS A 214 1.74 15.99 9.87
CA HIS A 214 3.07 15.39 10.08
C HIS A 214 3.01 13.97 10.67
N ILE A 215 1.94 13.65 11.39
CA ILE A 215 1.71 12.29 11.92
C ILE A 215 1.15 11.36 10.82
N ALA A 216 0.53 11.90 9.78
CA ALA A 216 -0.07 11.10 8.71
C ALA A 216 0.99 10.44 7.81
N PRO A 217 1.13 9.11 7.83
CA PRO A 217 2.18 8.41 7.06
C PRO A 217 2.08 8.65 5.56
N LEU A 218 0.87 8.78 5.02
CA LEU A 218 0.61 9.01 3.60
C LEU A 218 1.21 10.33 3.08
N ARG A 219 1.37 11.36 3.93
CA ARG A 219 1.97 12.65 3.57
C ARG A 219 3.33 12.47 2.89
N TYR A 220 4.19 11.65 3.47
CA TYR A 220 5.55 11.41 2.96
C TYR A 220 5.55 10.63 1.65
N ALA A 221 4.60 9.70 1.49
CA ALA A 221 4.41 8.95 0.25
C ALA A 221 3.96 9.86 -0.90
N VAL A 222 3.01 10.77 -0.64
CA VAL A 222 2.54 11.76 -1.62
C VAL A 222 3.68 12.71 -2.02
N ASP A 223 4.43 13.20 -1.04
CA ASP A 223 5.55 14.12 -1.30
C ASP A 223 6.70 13.44 -2.06
N LEU A 224 6.98 12.15 -1.79
CA LEU A 224 7.96 11.37 -2.52
C LEU A 224 7.57 11.20 -4.00
N ILE A 225 6.31 10.89 -4.30
CA ILE A 225 5.83 10.79 -5.70
C ILE A 225 5.92 12.14 -6.41
N ARG A 226 5.60 13.25 -5.72
CA ARG A 226 5.76 14.60 -6.27
C ARG A 226 7.22 14.91 -6.58
N GLY A 227 8.13 14.57 -5.67
CA GLY A 227 9.57 14.71 -5.90
C GLY A 227 10.06 13.95 -7.13
N ALA A 228 9.56 12.72 -7.32
CA ALA A 228 9.88 11.89 -8.48
C ALA A 228 9.24 12.40 -9.79
N TYR A 229 8.03 12.98 -9.71
CA TYR A 229 7.29 13.48 -10.86
C TYR A 229 7.78 14.86 -11.33
N TYR A 230 7.92 15.83 -10.42
CA TYR A 230 8.26 17.21 -10.72
C TYR A 230 9.77 17.49 -10.72
N GLY A 231 10.55 16.65 -10.04
CA GLY A 231 11.94 16.96 -9.69
C GLY A 231 12.05 17.93 -8.52
N VAL A 232 13.29 18.18 -8.10
CA VAL A 232 13.61 19.09 -6.97
C VAL A 232 14.67 20.08 -7.43
N PRO A 233 14.56 21.41 -7.13
CA PRO A 233 13.50 22.04 -6.33
C PRO A 233 12.21 22.31 -7.11
N ASN A 234 11.05 22.10 -6.48
CA ASN A 234 9.75 22.43 -7.07
C ASN A 234 8.76 22.87 -5.98
N VAL A 235 7.85 23.80 -6.33
CA VAL A 235 6.82 24.34 -5.40
C VAL A 235 5.85 23.24 -4.94
N ALA A 236 5.62 22.20 -5.72
CA ALA A 236 4.74 21.08 -5.37
C ALA A 236 5.36 20.11 -4.35
N VAL A 237 6.67 20.18 -4.11
CA VAL A 237 7.43 19.29 -3.21
C VAL A 237 7.67 19.98 -1.88
N LEU A 238 7.39 19.31 -0.77
CA LEU A 238 7.47 19.85 0.59
C LEU A 238 8.84 19.65 1.23
N SER A 239 9.43 18.48 1.02
CA SER A 239 10.63 18.01 1.69
C SER A 239 11.63 17.38 0.70
N ASP A 240 12.89 17.31 1.12
CA ASP A 240 13.91 16.59 0.35
C ASP A 240 13.50 15.12 0.14
N PRO A 241 13.59 14.58 -1.09
CA PRO A 241 13.27 13.18 -1.37
C PRO A 241 14.05 12.18 -0.50
N ILE A 242 15.29 12.48 -0.14
CA ILE A 242 16.12 11.63 0.72
C ILE A 242 15.49 11.55 2.12
N TRP A 243 14.96 12.66 2.64
CA TRP A 243 14.22 12.70 3.90
C TRP A 243 12.99 11.80 3.84
N ASN A 244 12.17 11.93 2.79
CA ASN A 244 10.96 11.13 2.60
C ASN A 244 11.29 9.63 2.50
N VAL A 245 12.29 9.25 1.69
CA VAL A 245 12.75 7.86 1.56
C VAL A 245 13.22 7.32 2.91
N SER A 246 14.01 8.08 3.65
CA SER A 246 14.54 7.66 4.95
C SER A 246 13.42 7.44 5.96
N LEU A 247 12.49 8.39 6.06
CA LEU A 247 11.38 8.31 7.01
C LEU A 247 10.41 7.17 6.66
N ILE A 248 10.04 7.02 5.38
CA ILE A 248 9.20 5.92 4.91
C ILE A 248 9.88 4.57 5.21
N SER A 249 11.19 4.46 4.96
CA SER A 249 11.94 3.23 5.23
C SER A 249 11.96 2.89 6.72
N ILE A 250 12.20 3.87 7.59
CA ILE A 250 12.16 3.68 9.04
C ILE A 250 10.77 3.26 9.50
N LEU A 251 9.73 3.97 9.07
CA LEU A 251 8.34 3.63 9.40
C LEU A 251 7.96 2.24 8.89
N THR A 252 8.40 1.87 7.69
CA THR A 252 8.19 0.52 7.12
C THR A 252 8.79 -0.55 8.03
N VAL A 253 10.06 -0.39 8.43
CA VAL A 253 10.74 -1.35 9.31
C VAL A 253 10.05 -1.45 10.67
N VAL A 254 9.65 -0.33 11.25
CA VAL A 254 8.93 -0.29 12.54
C VAL A 254 7.58 -1.00 12.42
N MET A 255 6.78 -0.67 11.39
CA MET A 255 5.46 -1.27 11.17
C MET A 255 5.55 -2.76 10.87
N LEU A 256 6.53 -3.20 10.05
CA LEU A 256 6.80 -4.60 9.79
C LEU A 256 7.18 -5.35 11.07
N SER A 257 8.05 -4.77 11.88
CA SER A 257 8.51 -5.41 13.12
C SER A 257 7.37 -5.57 14.11
N ILE A 258 6.62 -4.49 14.38
CA ILE A 258 5.48 -4.52 15.30
C ILE A 258 4.36 -5.40 14.75
N GLY A 259 3.99 -5.23 13.48
CA GLY A 259 2.93 -6.00 12.83
C GLY A 259 3.25 -7.50 12.82
N THR A 260 4.50 -7.88 12.54
CA THR A 260 4.93 -9.29 12.59
C THR A 260 4.87 -9.87 14.00
N LEU A 261 5.31 -9.11 15.01
CA LEU A 261 5.26 -9.55 16.41
C LEU A 261 3.81 -9.76 16.88
N LEU A 262 2.94 -8.81 16.57
CA LEU A 262 1.52 -8.88 16.91
C LEU A 262 0.82 -10.03 16.18
N PHE A 263 1.09 -10.18 14.88
CA PHE A 263 0.55 -11.27 14.07
C PHE A 263 0.92 -12.64 14.64
N VAL A 264 2.21 -12.88 14.87
CA VAL A 264 2.70 -14.15 15.42
C VAL A 264 2.12 -14.42 16.81
N ARG A 265 1.97 -13.38 17.63
CA ARG A 265 1.40 -13.48 18.98
C ARG A 265 -0.11 -13.80 18.96
N SER A 266 -0.86 -13.14 18.09
CA SER A 266 -2.28 -13.40 17.87
C SER A 266 -2.54 -14.83 17.42
N GLU A 267 -1.73 -15.34 16.48
CA GLU A 267 -1.82 -16.70 15.96
C GLU A 267 -1.36 -17.79 16.96
N ARG A 268 -0.59 -17.44 17.98
CA ARG A 268 -0.13 -18.38 19.01
C ARG A 268 -1.17 -18.57 20.11
N ASN A 269 -2.01 -17.58 20.31
CA ASN A 269 -3.01 -17.55 21.40
C ASN A 269 -4.39 -18.07 20.96
N ARG A 270 -4.49 -18.51 19.71
CA ARG A 270 -5.65 -19.24 19.16
C ARG A 270 -5.33 -20.72 18.99
#